data_d68f60d57338115fe81bd88d2e52d569
#
_entry.id   d68f60d57338115fe81bd88d2e52d569
#
_cell.length_a   1.000
_cell.length_b   1.000
_cell.length_c   1.000
_cell.angle_alpha   90.00
_cell.angle_beta   90.00
_cell.angle_gamma   90.00
#
_symmetry.space_group_name_H-M   'P 1'
#
loop_
_entity.id
_entity.type
_entity.pdbx_description
1 polymer ?
#
loop_
_entity_poly.entity_id
_entity_poly.type
_entity_poly.pdbx_seq_one_letter_code
_entity_poly.pdbx_strand_id
1 'polypeptide(L)'
;MLSRNFRLQRVGNADWLNRNYNFSTIATSIDELIILNTERADDGTPLSHQKFLSDVEKVTKGCFMPLALGGGLTSVDQIPQLMQSGADKIVVNTALFRNAEFVRAAVAKYGSQCVVASIDYRHSQDGFEIYTACGSERVEGEFTDLLAYVADLGVGEIYLNSMDKDGTGQGYWMDVLDQISAIEHLPVIMAGGAGNFEHLMEGLGSANIDAVATANLFNFVGDGLPKAREKLLAHDQNLARW
;
A
#
# COMPACT_ATOMS: atom_id res chain seq x y z
N MET A 1 -6.29 11.89 -0.71
CA MET A 1 -5.37 12.67 0.15
C MET A 1 -3.96 12.42 -0.33
N LEU A 2 -3.06 13.38 -0.20
CA LEU A 2 -1.63 13.16 -0.40
C LEU A 2 -0.98 13.02 0.96
N SER A 3 0.01 12.14 1.06
CA SER A 3 0.86 12.04 2.23
C SER A 3 2.18 12.79 1.99
N ARG A 4 2.67 13.45 3.01
CA ARG A 4 4.01 14.03 3.04
C ARG A 4 4.58 13.84 4.44
N ASN A 5 5.63 13.05 4.55
CA ASN A 5 6.15 12.59 5.83
C ASN A 5 5.04 11.99 6.70
N PHE A 6 4.22 11.14 6.11
CA PHE A 6 3.04 10.51 6.72
C PHE A 6 1.97 11.49 7.27
N ARG A 7 1.99 12.75 6.82
CA ARG A 7 0.97 13.74 7.13
C ARG A 7 0.00 13.84 5.97
N LEU A 8 -1.23 13.44 6.19
CA LEU A 8 -2.28 13.41 5.18
C LEU A 8 -2.80 14.83 4.89
N GLN A 9 -2.71 15.25 3.64
CA GLN A 9 -3.26 16.51 3.15
C GLN A 9 -4.42 16.23 2.19
N ARG A 10 -5.57 16.85 2.43
CA ARG A 10 -6.71 16.75 1.51
C ARG A 10 -6.45 17.60 0.28
N VAL A 11 -6.36 16.96 -0.90
CA VAL A 11 -6.12 17.63 -2.18
C VAL A 11 -7.35 17.76 -3.06
N GLY A 12 -8.41 16.98 -2.80
CA GLY A 12 -9.65 17.00 -3.58
C GLY A 12 -10.61 15.89 -3.17
N ASN A 13 -11.70 15.79 -3.92
CA ASN A 13 -12.66 14.68 -3.86
C ASN A 13 -12.48 13.78 -5.09
N ALA A 14 -13.29 12.71 -5.22
CA ALA A 14 -13.24 11.78 -6.34
C ALA A 14 -13.44 12.48 -7.71
N ASP A 15 -14.34 13.45 -7.79
CA ASP A 15 -14.59 14.20 -9.04
C ASP A 15 -13.38 15.08 -9.43
N TRP A 16 -12.67 15.64 -8.43
CA TRP A 16 -11.44 16.39 -8.67
C TRP A 16 -10.33 15.47 -9.14
N LEU A 17 -10.19 14.30 -8.53
CA LEU A 17 -9.23 13.28 -8.94
C LEU A 17 -9.46 12.84 -10.37
N ASN A 18 -10.68 12.53 -10.75
CA ASN A 18 -11.03 12.09 -12.11
C ASN A 18 -10.76 13.17 -13.16
N ARG A 19 -10.95 14.45 -12.80
CA ARG A 19 -10.67 15.57 -13.75
C ARG A 19 -9.18 15.86 -13.92
N ASN A 20 -8.37 15.65 -12.89
CA ASN A 20 -6.97 16.04 -12.88
C ASN A 20 -6.02 14.84 -13.08
N TYR A 21 -6.46 13.66 -12.70
CA TYR A 21 -5.75 12.40 -12.92
C TYR A 21 -6.68 11.48 -13.71
N ASN A 22 -6.39 11.31 -14.97
CA ASN A 22 -7.17 10.39 -15.81
C ASN A 22 -6.81 8.95 -15.43
N PHE A 23 -7.50 8.40 -14.42
CA PHE A 23 -7.24 7.05 -13.91
C PHE A 23 -7.39 5.96 -14.98
N SER A 24 -8.27 6.13 -15.97
CA SER A 24 -8.38 5.19 -17.07
C SER A 24 -7.11 5.13 -17.93
N THR A 25 -6.41 6.24 -18.08
CA THR A 25 -5.09 6.27 -18.76
C THR A 25 -3.98 5.77 -17.83
N ILE A 26 -4.01 6.15 -16.55
CA ILE A 26 -3.03 5.68 -15.56
C ILE A 26 -3.13 4.15 -15.39
N ALA A 27 -4.33 3.60 -15.44
CA ALA A 27 -4.60 2.16 -15.34
C ALA A 27 -3.80 1.31 -16.35
N THR A 28 -3.44 1.88 -17.49
CA THR A 28 -2.59 1.19 -18.49
C THR A 28 -1.09 1.26 -18.15
N SER A 29 -0.72 1.95 -17.08
CA SER A 29 0.69 2.20 -16.72
C SER A 29 1.07 1.64 -15.35
N ILE A 30 0.13 1.01 -14.65
CA ILE A 30 0.33 0.37 -13.34
C ILE A 30 -0.20 -1.05 -13.35
N ASP A 31 0.40 -1.93 -12.55
CA ASP A 31 0.01 -3.34 -12.47
C ASP A 31 -1.08 -3.56 -11.42
N GLU A 32 -1.14 -2.74 -10.37
CA GLU A 32 -2.13 -2.79 -9.30
C GLU A 32 -2.37 -1.40 -8.70
N LEU A 33 -3.58 -1.13 -8.22
CA LEU A 33 -3.93 0.10 -7.52
C LEU A 33 -4.33 -0.21 -6.07
N ILE A 34 -3.64 0.41 -5.12
CA ILE A 34 -3.96 0.32 -3.69
C ILE A 34 -4.69 1.60 -3.27
N ILE A 35 -5.91 1.47 -2.72
CA ILE A 35 -6.68 2.59 -2.18
C ILE A 35 -7.03 2.31 -0.72
N LEU A 36 -6.65 3.24 0.17
CA LEU A 36 -6.83 3.09 1.60
C LEU A 36 -7.78 4.13 2.17
N ASN A 37 -8.76 3.69 2.98
CA ASN A 37 -9.60 4.56 3.78
C ASN A 37 -8.81 5.03 5.02
N THR A 38 -8.35 6.27 4.98
CA THR A 38 -7.61 6.91 6.08
C THR A 38 -8.48 7.88 6.89
N GLU A 39 -9.76 8.02 6.55
CA GLU A 39 -10.68 8.89 7.31
C GLU A 39 -10.95 8.30 8.69
N ARG A 40 -10.88 9.14 9.70
CA ARG A 40 -11.12 8.81 11.11
C ARG A 40 -12.06 9.84 11.72
N ALA A 41 -12.85 9.42 12.71
CA ALA A 41 -13.59 10.32 13.59
C ALA A 41 -12.63 11.02 14.56
N ASP A 42 -13.12 12.03 15.29
CA ASP A 42 -12.31 12.80 16.23
C ASP A 42 -11.71 11.94 17.36
N ASP A 43 -12.35 10.82 17.69
CA ASP A 43 -11.88 9.82 18.65
C ASP A 43 -10.90 8.79 18.05
N GLY A 44 -10.52 8.94 16.78
CA GLY A 44 -9.61 8.04 16.07
C GLY A 44 -10.28 6.78 15.50
N THR A 45 -11.60 6.59 15.69
CA THR A 45 -12.29 5.42 15.12
C THR A 45 -12.40 5.51 13.60
N PRO A 46 -12.29 4.38 12.88
CA PRO A 46 -12.52 4.35 11.43
C PRO A 46 -13.93 4.80 11.07
N LEU A 47 -14.05 5.71 10.10
CA LEU A 47 -15.36 6.10 9.57
C LEU A 47 -15.96 5.00 8.68
N SER A 48 -17.27 5.08 8.49
CA SER A 48 -18.03 4.14 7.65
C SER A 48 -17.41 3.98 6.27
N HIS A 49 -17.28 2.74 5.80
CA HIS A 49 -16.77 2.40 4.48
C HIS A 49 -17.70 2.83 3.33
N GLN A 50 -18.98 3.11 3.59
CA GLN A 50 -19.96 3.37 2.53
C GLN A 50 -19.56 4.56 1.63
N LYS A 51 -19.17 5.69 2.24
CA LYS A 51 -18.70 6.85 1.46
C LYS A 51 -17.41 6.55 0.72
N PHE A 52 -16.48 5.86 1.39
CA PHE A 52 -15.22 5.43 0.81
C PHE A 52 -15.44 4.56 -0.44
N LEU A 53 -16.29 3.54 -0.36
CA LEU A 53 -16.59 2.66 -1.47
C LEU A 53 -17.27 3.40 -2.63
N SER A 54 -18.19 4.33 -2.35
CA SER A 54 -18.77 5.19 -3.38
C SER A 54 -17.74 6.07 -4.09
N ASP A 55 -16.74 6.57 -3.37
CA ASP A 55 -15.64 7.34 -3.98
C ASP A 55 -14.68 6.43 -4.78
N VAL A 56 -14.44 5.20 -4.31
CA VAL A 56 -13.67 4.17 -5.04
C VAL A 56 -14.34 3.87 -6.39
N GLU A 57 -15.61 3.53 -6.39
CA GLU A 57 -16.37 3.23 -7.63
C GLU A 57 -16.27 4.35 -8.67
N LYS A 58 -16.32 5.61 -8.23
CA LYS A 58 -16.16 6.76 -9.13
C LYS A 58 -14.76 6.86 -9.73
N VAL A 59 -13.74 6.64 -8.89
CA VAL A 59 -12.32 6.78 -9.30
C VAL A 59 -11.92 5.63 -10.22
N THR A 60 -12.36 4.40 -9.93
CA THR A 60 -11.99 3.20 -10.69
C THR A 60 -12.89 2.88 -11.86
N LYS A 61 -13.88 3.75 -12.15
CA LYS A 61 -14.79 3.55 -13.27
C LYS A 61 -14.04 3.46 -14.60
N GLY A 62 -14.14 2.30 -15.25
CA GLY A 62 -13.45 2.03 -16.52
C GLY A 62 -11.98 1.63 -16.36
N CYS A 63 -11.54 1.34 -15.15
CA CYS A 63 -10.23 0.76 -14.86
C CYS A 63 -10.36 -0.76 -14.74
N PHE A 64 -9.37 -1.49 -15.25
CA PHE A 64 -9.37 -2.96 -15.28
C PHE A 64 -8.14 -3.58 -14.59
N MET A 65 -7.29 -2.75 -13.97
CA MET A 65 -6.18 -3.26 -13.17
C MET A 65 -6.69 -3.86 -11.84
N PRO A 66 -5.98 -4.82 -11.27
CA PRO A 66 -6.25 -5.33 -9.92
C PRO A 66 -6.33 -4.22 -8.89
N LEU A 67 -7.26 -4.37 -7.94
CA LEU A 67 -7.56 -3.37 -6.93
C LEU A 67 -7.41 -3.95 -5.52
N ALA A 68 -6.57 -3.32 -4.71
CA ALA A 68 -6.43 -3.61 -3.30
C ALA A 68 -7.09 -2.51 -2.46
N LEU A 69 -8.07 -2.86 -1.64
CA LEU A 69 -8.81 -1.91 -0.80
C LEU A 69 -8.59 -2.19 0.69
N GLY A 70 -8.45 -1.14 1.46
CA GLY A 70 -8.29 -1.30 2.91
C GLY A 70 -8.51 -0.03 3.72
N GLY A 71 -8.07 -0.11 4.98
CA GLY A 71 -8.18 0.97 5.95
C GLY A 71 -9.39 0.83 6.86
N GLY A 72 -9.13 0.60 8.16
CA GLY A 72 -10.15 0.51 9.19
C GLY A 72 -10.93 -0.80 9.22
N LEU A 73 -10.42 -1.87 8.60
CA LEU A 73 -11.03 -3.19 8.66
C LEU A 73 -10.82 -3.82 10.05
N THR A 74 -11.90 -4.34 10.63
CA THR A 74 -11.92 -4.94 11.97
C THR A 74 -12.70 -6.26 12.04
N SER A 75 -13.45 -6.60 10.99
CA SER A 75 -14.34 -7.77 10.95
C SER A 75 -14.41 -8.36 9.54
N VAL A 76 -14.53 -9.68 9.46
CA VAL A 76 -14.72 -10.44 8.20
C VAL A 76 -15.98 -10.01 7.46
N ASP A 77 -17.00 -9.53 8.17
CA ASP A 77 -18.28 -9.10 7.59
C ASP A 77 -18.17 -7.81 6.75
N GLN A 78 -17.09 -7.06 6.90
CA GLN A 78 -16.81 -5.87 6.08
C GLN A 78 -16.25 -6.23 4.70
N ILE A 79 -15.58 -7.37 4.57
CA ILE A 79 -14.87 -7.77 3.34
C ILE A 79 -15.79 -7.91 2.13
N PRO A 80 -17.00 -8.52 2.21
CA PRO A 80 -17.89 -8.65 1.07
C PRO A 80 -18.22 -7.32 0.37
N GLN A 81 -18.32 -6.23 1.12
CA GLN A 81 -18.62 -4.91 0.54
C GLN A 81 -17.43 -4.38 -0.29
N LEU A 82 -16.19 -4.62 0.15
CA LEU A 82 -15.00 -4.26 -0.61
C LEU A 82 -14.91 -5.07 -1.91
N MET A 83 -15.12 -6.39 -1.83
CA MET A 83 -15.12 -7.27 -2.99
C MET A 83 -16.22 -6.91 -4.01
N GLN A 84 -17.41 -6.55 -3.54
CA GLN A 84 -18.51 -6.07 -4.41
C GLN A 84 -18.18 -4.74 -5.09
N SER A 85 -17.34 -3.91 -4.48
CA SER A 85 -16.85 -2.66 -5.07
C SER A 85 -15.63 -2.86 -5.98
N GLY A 86 -15.27 -4.11 -6.29
CA GLY A 86 -14.23 -4.47 -7.26
C GLY A 86 -12.86 -4.77 -6.64
N ALA A 87 -12.75 -4.92 -5.32
CA ALA A 87 -11.48 -5.31 -4.73
C ALA A 87 -11.11 -6.76 -5.07
N ASP A 88 -9.89 -6.99 -5.50
CA ASP A 88 -9.25 -8.31 -5.63
C ASP A 88 -8.54 -8.70 -4.33
N LYS A 89 -8.04 -7.70 -3.60
CA LYS A 89 -7.34 -7.88 -2.32
C LYS A 89 -7.85 -6.90 -1.26
N ILE A 90 -7.70 -7.29 0.00
CA ILE A 90 -7.88 -6.39 1.15
C ILE A 90 -6.53 -6.03 1.76
N VAL A 91 -6.42 -4.80 2.24
CA VAL A 91 -5.20 -4.31 2.92
C VAL A 91 -5.49 -4.10 4.39
N VAL A 92 -4.70 -4.71 5.26
CA VAL A 92 -4.83 -4.63 6.72
C VAL A 92 -3.54 -4.10 7.35
N ASN A 93 -3.66 -3.24 8.36
CA ASN A 93 -2.54 -2.69 9.14
C ASN A 93 -2.79 -2.88 10.63
N THR A 94 -3.54 -2.03 11.28
CA THR A 94 -3.79 -2.07 12.73
C THR A 94 -4.33 -3.43 13.22
N ALA A 95 -5.16 -4.08 12.43
CA ALA A 95 -5.73 -5.38 12.77
C ALA A 95 -4.69 -6.50 12.86
N LEU A 96 -3.54 -6.41 12.18
CA LEU A 96 -2.45 -7.37 12.28
C LEU A 96 -2.02 -7.59 13.73
N PHE A 97 -1.95 -6.50 14.50
CA PHE A 97 -1.45 -6.52 15.88
C PHE A 97 -2.55 -6.46 16.95
N ARG A 98 -3.75 -5.97 16.58
CA ARG A 98 -4.87 -5.81 17.54
C ARG A 98 -5.96 -6.87 17.42
N ASN A 99 -6.07 -7.52 16.28
CA ASN A 99 -7.13 -8.50 16.00
C ASN A 99 -6.64 -9.58 15.04
N ALA A 100 -5.63 -10.34 15.47
CA ALA A 100 -5.05 -11.44 14.68
C ALA A 100 -6.10 -12.50 14.29
N GLU A 101 -7.12 -12.71 15.11
CA GLU A 101 -8.19 -13.66 14.83
C GLU A 101 -8.99 -13.24 13.58
N PHE A 102 -9.30 -11.96 13.44
CA PHE A 102 -9.92 -11.44 12.23
C PHE A 102 -9.05 -11.69 11.00
N VAL A 103 -7.72 -11.44 11.08
CA VAL A 103 -6.79 -11.63 9.95
C VAL A 103 -6.74 -13.11 9.56
N ARG A 104 -6.57 -14.02 10.52
CA ARG A 104 -6.59 -15.47 10.27
C ARG A 104 -7.93 -15.94 9.68
N ALA A 105 -9.04 -15.42 10.15
CA ALA A 105 -10.37 -15.74 9.62
C ALA A 105 -10.55 -15.21 8.18
N ALA A 106 -10.01 -14.04 7.86
CA ALA A 106 -10.00 -13.48 6.51
C ALA A 106 -9.18 -14.37 5.57
N VAL A 107 -7.96 -14.75 5.97
CA VAL A 107 -7.10 -15.67 5.23
C VAL A 107 -7.78 -17.02 5.00
N ALA A 108 -8.35 -17.61 6.03
CA ALA A 108 -9.04 -18.91 5.94
C ALA A 108 -10.24 -18.88 4.99
N LYS A 109 -10.96 -17.76 4.94
CA LYS A 109 -12.19 -17.62 4.13
C LYS A 109 -11.92 -17.20 2.68
N TYR A 110 -10.94 -16.32 2.43
CA TYR A 110 -10.71 -15.70 1.13
C TYR A 110 -9.39 -16.14 0.47
N GLY A 111 -8.53 -16.85 1.21
CA GLY A 111 -7.18 -17.23 0.77
C GLY A 111 -6.13 -16.18 1.13
N SER A 112 -4.89 -16.64 1.32
CA SER A 112 -3.75 -15.77 1.65
C SER A 112 -3.55 -14.67 0.58
N GLN A 113 -3.66 -15.04 -0.69
CA GLN A 113 -3.48 -14.14 -1.84
C GLN A 113 -4.44 -12.93 -1.86
N CYS A 114 -5.52 -12.98 -1.09
CA CYS A 114 -6.47 -11.87 -0.96
C CYS A 114 -6.14 -10.93 0.21
N VAL A 115 -5.10 -11.20 1.01
CA VAL A 115 -4.80 -10.43 2.22
C VAL A 115 -3.39 -9.85 2.14
N VAL A 116 -3.30 -8.52 2.02
CA VAL A 116 -2.05 -7.75 2.03
C VAL A 116 -1.85 -7.17 3.43
N ALA A 117 -0.71 -7.46 4.05
CA ALA A 117 -0.32 -6.84 5.30
C ALA A 117 0.43 -5.53 5.04
N SER A 118 -0.15 -4.41 5.45
CA SER A 118 0.50 -3.10 5.38
C SER A 118 1.31 -2.85 6.64
N ILE A 119 2.61 -2.71 6.49
CA ILE A 119 3.57 -2.43 7.56
C ILE A 119 4.09 -1.00 7.37
N ASP A 120 3.60 -0.10 8.20
CA ASP A 120 4.12 1.26 8.27
C ASP A 120 5.29 1.28 9.27
N TYR A 121 6.47 1.69 8.82
CA TYR A 121 7.66 1.68 9.66
C TYR A 121 8.41 3.01 9.65
N ARG A 122 9.15 3.26 10.73
CA ARG A 122 10.11 4.35 10.88
C ARG A 122 11.49 3.83 11.23
N HIS A 123 12.49 4.60 10.85
CA HIS A 123 13.85 4.41 11.38
C HIS A 123 14.00 5.18 12.70
N SER A 124 14.60 4.52 13.68
CA SER A 124 14.97 5.09 14.98
C SER A 124 16.47 4.90 15.24
N GLN A 125 16.94 5.34 16.39
CA GLN A 125 18.35 5.13 16.79
C GLN A 125 18.68 3.65 17.01
N ASP A 126 17.66 2.85 17.36
CA ASP A 126 17.80 1.42 17.68
C ASP A 126 17.44 0.50 16.51
N GLY A 127 17.16 1.05 15.31
CA GLY A 127 16.76 0.30 14.12
C GLY A 127 15.39 0.72 13.58
N PHE A 128 14.60 -0.23 13.08
CA PHE A 128 13.27 0.05 12.54
C PHE A 128 12.18 -0.28 13.56
N GLU A 129 11.13 0.53 13.56
CA GLU A 129 9.97 0.41 14.43
C GLU A 129 8.69 0.36 13.60
N ILE A 130 7.74 -0.51 13.96
CA ILE A 130 6.44 -0.63 13.29
C ILE A 130 5.41 0.27 13.97
N TYR A 131 4.55 0.87 13.16
CA TYR A 131 3.47 1.75 13.59
C TYR A 131 2.11 1.29 13.06
N THR A 132 1.08 1.59 13.84
CA THR A 132 -0.33 1.34 13.51
C THR A 132 -1.17 2.61 13.69
N ALA A 133 -2.47 2.51 13.48
CA ALA A 133 -3.42 3.61 13.67
C ALA A 133 -3.02 4.90 12.93
N CYS A 134 -2.73 4.79 11.61
CA CYS A 134 -2.23 5.88 10.78
C CYS A 134 -0.92 6.50 11.31
N GLY A 135 -0.03 5.68 11.86
CA GLY A 135 1.28 6.09 12.35
C GLY A 135 1.29 6.77 13.72
N SER A 136 0.18 6.70 14.46
CA SER A 136 0.07 7.32 15.79
C SER A 136 0.50 6.41 16.94
N GLU A 137 0.58 5.09 16.70
CA GLU A 137 0.86 4.10 17.73
C GLU A 137 1.99 3.19 17.31
N ARG A 138 3.04 3.16 18.13
CA ARG A 138 4.16 2.22 17.98
C ARG A 138 3.72 0.84 18.45
N VAL A 139 4.14 -0.17 17.71
CA VAL A 139 4.02 -1.58 18.12
C VAL A 139 5.26 -1.96 18.92
N GLU A 140 5.07 -2.49 20.12
CA GLU A 140 6.16 -2.95 20.96
C GLU A 140 6.74 -4.28 20.46
N GLY A 141 8.05 -4.39 20.36
CA GLY A 141 8.79 -5.59 19.95
C GLY A 141 9.89 -5.28 18.95
N GLU A 142 10.73 -6.27 18.68
CA GLU A 142 11.79 -6.20 17.69
C GLU A 142 11.19 -6.27 16.26
N PHE A 143 11.72 -5.49 15.34
CA PHE A 143 11.20 -5.36 13.99
C PHE A 143 11.10 -6.71 13.26
N THR A 144 12.14 -7.51 13.32
CA THR A 144 12.21 -8.83 12.69
C THR A 144 11.21 -9.83 13.30
N ASP A 145 11.02 -9.80 14.62
CA ASP A 145 10.07 -10.67 15.31
C ASP A 145 8.62 -10.30 14.96
N LEU A 146 8.34 -8.98 14.85
CA LEU A 146 7.04 -8.50 14.44
C LEU A 146 6.73 -8.86 12.99
N LEU A 147 7.72 -8.83 12.09
CA LEU A 147 7.55 -9.31 10.71
C LEU A 147 7.28 -10.82 10.66
N ALA A 148 8.03 -11.61 11.43
CA ALA A 148 7.79 -13.06 11.54
C ALA A 148 6.37 -13.35 12.06
N TYR A 149 5.94 -12.63 13.09
CA TYR A 149 4.57 -12.74 13.61
C TYR A 149 3.53 -12.44 12.53
N VAL A 150 3.73 -11.39 11.70
CA VAL A 150 2.79 -11.06 10.62
C VAL A 150 2.76 -12.15 9.56
N ALA A 151 3.90 -12.72 9.19
CA ALA A 151 3.97 -13.86 8.27
C ALA A 151 3.18 -15.07 8.80
N ASP A 152 3.27 -15.36 10.10
CA ASP A 152 2.54 -16.45 10.78
C ASP A 152 1.01 -16.24 10.80
N LEU A 153 0.51 -15.05 10.51
CA LEU A 153 -0.94 -14.84 10.32
C LEU A 153 -1.44 -15.45 9.01
N GLY A 154 -0.53 -15.82 8.09
CA GLY A 154 -0.85 -16.45 6.82
C GLY A 154 -1.23 -15.46 5.72
N VAL A 155 -0.86 -14.19 5.83
CA VAL A 155 -1.06 -13.18 4.78
C VAL A 155 -0.30 -13.57 3.52
N GLY A 156 -0.74 -13.10 2.37
CA GLY A 156 -0.14 -13.48 1.07
C GLY A 156 0.86 -12.48 0.54
N GLU A 157 0.93 -11.26 1.09
CA GLU A 157 1.75 -10.18 0.55
C GLU A 157 2.02 -9.13 1.62
N ILE A 158 3.20 -8.53 1.59
CA ILE A 158 3.62 -7.46 2.50
C ILE A 158 3.76 -6.14 1.74
N TYR A 159 3.02 -5.11 2.15
CA TYR A 159 3.21 -3.73 1.71
C TYR A 159 4.04 -3.00 2.76
N LEU A 160 5.33 -2.82 2.48
CA LEU A 160 6.33 -2.26 3.39
C LEU A 160 6.51 -0.78 3.13
N ASN A 161 5.95 0.08 3.98
CA ASN A 161 5.84 1.52 3.77
C ASN A 161 6.68 2.33 4.74
N SER A 162 7.68 3.02 4.22
CA SER A 162 8.50 3.94 5.02
C SER A 162 7.76 5.25 5.29
N MET A 163 7.39 5.49 6.56
CA MET A 163 6.75 6.73 7.00
C MET A 163 7.65 7.96 6.85
N ASP A 164 8.96 7.79 7.04
CA ASP A 164 9.92 8.89 6.96
C ASP A 164 10.20 9.31 5.53
N LYS A 165 10.10 8.38 4.59
CA LYS A 165 10.32 8.64 3.16
C LYS A 165 9.03 8.97 2.41
N ASP A 166 7.87 8.63 2.97
CA ASP A 166 6.59 8.83 2.30
C ASP A 166 6.36 10.30 1.89
N GLY A 167 6.05 10.51 0.63
CA GLY A 167 5.83 11.83 0.02
C GLY A 167 7.06 12.73 -0.12
N THR A 168 8.28 12.25 0.20
CA THR A 168 9.51 13.06 0.08
C THR A 168 10.08 13.09 -1.33
N GLY A 169 9.88 12.04 -2.11
CA GLY A 169 10.50 11.88 -3.43
C GLY A 169 12.02 11.61 -3.38
N GLN A 170 12.56 11.17 -2.24
CA GLN A 170 13.99 10.97 -2.00
C GLN A 170 14.46 9.51 -2.11
N GLY A 171 13.67 8.65 -2.72
CA GLY A 171 13.96 7.21 -2.83
C GLY A 171 13.44 6.40 -1.64
N TYR A 172 13.42 5.09 -1.82
CA TYR A 172 13.05 4.14 -0.78
C TYR A 172 14.11 4.06 0.31
N TRP A 173 13.75 3.51 1.47
CA TRP A 173 14.70 3.20 2.52
C TRP A 173 15.24 1.78 2.33
N MET A 174 16.29 1.63 1.52
CA MET A 174 16.82 0.33 1.13
C MET A 174 17.42 -0.49 2.29
N ASP A 175 17.95 0.19 3.32
CA ASP A 175 18.57 -0.49 4.47
C ASP A 175 17.60 -1.40 5.26
N VAL A 176 16.28 -1.20 5.09
CA VAL A 176 15.27 -2.07 5.71
C VAL A 176 15.33 -3.50 5.18
N LEU A 177 15.88 -3.70 3.96
CA LEU A 177 15.99 -5.01 3.33
C LEU A 177 16.92 -5.96 4.09
N ASP A 178 17.86 -5.44 4.87
CA ASP A 178 18.74 -6.24 5.73
C ASP A 178 17.97 -6.88 6.90
N GLN A 179 16.72 -6.45 7.16
CA GLN A 179 15.92 -6.89 8.30
C GLN A 179 14.61 -7.60 7.90
N ILE A 180 14.43 -7.95 6.62
CA ILE A 180 13.20 -8.61 6.16
C ILE A 180 13.33 -10.13 5.96
N SER A 181 14.41 -10.75 6.43
CA SER A 181 14.66 -12.21 6.24
C SER A 181 13.50 -13.09 6.71
N ALA A 182 12.77 -12.66 7.73
CA ALA A 182 11.59 -13.38 8.24
C ALA A 182 10.43 -13.48 7.22
N ILE A 183 10.39 -12.60 6.21
CA ILE A 183 9.32 -12.51 5.21
C ILE A 183 9.82 -12.72 3.77
N GLU A 184 11.05 -13.16 3.55
CA GLU A 184 11.62 -13.41 2.20
C GLU A 184 10.83 -14.41 1.36
N HIS A 185 10.00 -15.24 1.99
CA HIS A 185 9.12 -16.20 1.33
C HIS A 185 7.78 -15.60 0.89
N LEU A 186 7.50 -14.36 1.22
CA LEU A 186 6.30 -13.62 0.84
C LEU A 186 6.65 -12.52 -0.18
N PRO A 187 5.79 -12.26 -1.16
CA PRO A 187 5.91 -11.09 -2.02
C PRO A 187 5.97 -9.80 -1.21
N VAL A 188 6.97 -8.96 -1.50
CA VAL A 188 7.18 -7.67 -0.82
C VAL A 188 7.00 -6.53 -1.80
N ILE A 189 6.08 -5.62 -1.48
CA ILE A 189 5.86 -4.35 -2.17
C ILE A 189 6.55 -3.25 -1.38
N MET A 190 7.60 -2.65 -1.92
CA MET A 190 8.29 -1.53 -1.27
C MET A 190 7.59 -0.21 -1.56
N ALA A 191 7.35 0.58 -0.52
CA ALA A 191 6.62 1.84 -0.59
C ALA A 191 7.24 2.95 0.27
N GLY A 192 6.86 4.20 -0.05
CA GLY A 192 7.33 5.39 0.64
C GLY A 192 8.66 5.90 0.11
N GLY A 193 8.62 7.03 -0.64
CA GLY A 193 9.81 7.74 -1.07
C GLY A 193 10.06 7.83 -2.57
N ALA A 194 9.49 6.99 -3.42
CA ALA A 194 9.73 7.04 -4.85
C ALA A 194 9.24 8.37 -5.46
N GLY A 195 10.12 9.08 -6.13
CA GLY A 195 9.83 10.38 -6.76
C GLY A 195 10.23 10.47 -8.23
N ASN A 196 10.97 9.48 -8.73
CA ASN A 196 11.44 9.43 -10.10
C ASN A 196 11.65 7.97 -10.55
N PHE A 197 12.04 7.81 -11.82
CA PHE A 197 12.30 6.50 -12.44
C PHE A 197 13.47 5.76 -11.78
N GLU A 198 14.53 6.46 -11.44
CA GLU A 198 15.74 5.89 -10.85
C GLU A 198 15.44 5.20 -9.51
N HIS A 199 14.53 5.78 -8.71
CA HIS A 199 14.08 5.17 -7.47
C HIS A 199 13.29 3.87 -7.69
N LEU A 200 12.45 3.81 -8.74
CA LEU A 200 11.74 2.59 -9.10
C LEU A 200 12.71 1.50 -9.55
N MET A 201 13.73 1.86 -10.34
CA MET A 201 14.79 0.94 -10.77
C MET A 201 15.59 0.39 -9.58
N GLU A 202 15.94 1.25 -8.63
CA GLU A 202 16.66 0.86 -7.40
C GLU A 202 15.87 -0.19 -6.60
N GLY A 203 14.59 0.07 -6.37
CA GLY A 203 13.72 -0.88 -5.66
C GLY A 203 13.58 -2.22 -6.39
N LEU A 204 13.24 -2.19 -7.69
CA LEU A 204 13.07 -3.39 -8.51
C LEU A 204 14.39 -4.14 -8.77
N GLY A 205 15.53 -3.49 -8.57
CA GLY A 205 16.84 -4.12 -8.68
C GLY A 205 17.20 -5.04 -7.51
N SER A 206 16.45 -4.99 -6.42
CA SER A 206 16.65 -5.88 -5.27
C SER A 206 15.92 -7.22 -5.49
N ALA A 207 16.63 -8.33 -5.26
CA ALA A 207 16.06 -9.67 -5.34
C ALA A 207 14.98 -9.97 -4.27
N ASN A 208 14.92 -9.14 -3.22
CA ASN A 208 13.98 -9.30 -2.11
C ASN A 208 12.72 -8.43 -2.28
N ILE A 209 12.55 -7.78 -3.43
CA ILE A 209 11.41 -6.92 -3.74
C ILE A 209 10.72 -7.40 -5.00
N ASP A 210 9.44 -7.71 -4.89
CA ASP A 210 8.62 -8.19 -5.99
C ASP A 210 7.90 -7.05 -6.71
N ALA A 211 7.59 -5.98 -5.99
CA ALA A 211 6.96 -4.80 -6.57
C ALA A 211 7.37 -3.51 -5.85
N VAL A 212 7.24 -2.39 -6.54
CA VAL A 212 7.45 -1.06 -5.99
C VAL A 212 6.20 -0.21 -6.13
N ALA A 213 5.86 0.53 -5.06
CA ALA A 213 4.71 1.41 -5.03
C ALA A 213 5.13 2.89 -5.00
N THR A 214 4.37 3.72 -5.69
CA THR A 214 4.54 5.16 -5.66
C THR A 214 3.20 5.88 -5.68
N ALA A 215 3.07 6.93 -4.86
CA ALA A 215 1.97 7.90 -4.95
C ALA A 215 2.47 9.25 -5.48
N ASN A 216 3.77 9.52 -5.39
CA ASN A 216 4.35 10.82 -5.71
C ASN A 216 4.35 11.11 -7.21
N LEU A 217 4.56 10.10 -8.06
CA LEU A 217 4.51 10.24 -9.52
C LEU A 217 3.11 10.64 -10.04
N PHE A 218 2.05 10.39 -9.28
CA PHE A 218 0.71 10.89 -9.58
C PHE A 218 0.59 12.41 -9.41
N ASN A 219 1.48 13.04 -8.63
CA ASN A 219 1.44 14.49 -8.35
C ASN A 219 2.07 15.32 -9.44
N PHE A 220 2.87 14.73 -10.31
CA PHE A 220 3.44 15.41 -11.45
C PHE A 220 2.43 15.38 -12.59
N VAL A 221 1.82 16.52 -12.84
CA VAL A 221 0.89 16.74 -13.96
C VAL A 221 1.50 16.17 -15.24
N GLY A 222 0.83 15.20 -15.86
CA GLY A 222 1.23 14.68 -17.16
C GLY A 222 1.47 13.15 -17.18
N ASP A 223 2.56 12.76 -17.80
CA ASP A 223 2.87 11.40 -18.24
C ASP A 223 4.01 10.73 -17.43
N GLY A 224 4.19 11.14 -16.18
CA GLY A 224 5.28 10.63 -15.33
C GLY A 224 5.27 9.11 -15.17
N LEU A 225 4.12 8.50 -14.85
CA LEU A 225 3.99 7.05 -14.72
C LEU A 225 4.13 6.30 -16.05
N PRO A 226 3.42 6.69 -17.15
CA PRO A 226 3.65 6.08 -18.46
C PRO A 226 5.11 6.11 -18.90
N LYS A 227 5.77 7.25 -18.78
CA LYS A 227 7.20 7.38 -19.11
C LYS A 227 8.12 6.56 -18.21
N ALA A 228 7.81 6.48 -16.91
CA ALA A 228 8.58 5.64 -16.00
C ALA A 228 8.43 4.16 -16.38
N ARG A 229 7.22 3.69 -16.67
CA ARG A 229 6.97 2.31 -17.13
C ARG A 229 7.69 2.00 -18.44
N GLU A 230 7.62 2.89 -19.43
CA GLU A 230 8.32 2.73 -20.71
C GLU A 230 9.83 2.55 -20.49
N LYS A 231 10.43 3.37 -19.64
CA LYS A 231 11.85 3.26 -19.30
C LYS A 231 12.17 1.96 -18.55
N LEU A 232 11.32 1.54 -17.60
CA LEU A 232 11.50 0.28 -16.86
C LEU A 232 11.50 -0.91 -17.82
N LEU A 233 10.56 -0.95 -18.76
CA LEU A 233 10.49 -1.98 -19.81
C LEU A 233 11.71 -1.95 -20.73
N ALA A 234 12.23 -0.77 -21.05
CA ALA A 234 13.44 -0.61 -21.86
C ALA A 234 14.73 -1.08 -21.14
N HIS A 235 14.68 -1.20 -19.81
CA HIS A 235 15.75 -1.75 -18.96
C HIS A 235 15.48 -3.20 -18.54
N ASP A 236 14.65 -3.93 -19.31
CA ASP A 236 14.35 -5.35 -19.11
C ASP A 236 13.74 -5.70 -17.74
N GLN A 237 13.09 -4.73 -17.08
CA GLN A 237 12.31 -5.03 -15.88
C GLN A 237 11.12 -5.91 -16.24
N ASN A 238 10.86 -6.93 -15.39
CA ASN A 238 9.78 -7.89 -15.60
C ASN A 238 8.41 -7.28 -15.22
N LEU A 239 7.90 -6.41 -16.05
CA LEU A 239 6.59 -5.80 -15.91
C LEU A 239 5.59 -6.39 -16.92
N ALA A 240 4.31 -6.40 -16.56
CA ALA A 240 3.27 -6.80 -17.49
C ALA A 240 3.30 -5.92 -18.76
N ARG A 241 3.09 -6.55 -19.91
CA ARG A 241 3.00 -5.86 -21.22
C ARG A 241 1.56 -5.94 -21.68
N TRP A 242 0.88 -4.81 -21.62
CA TRP A 242 -0.51 -4.66 -22.05
C TRP A 242 -0.59 -4.37 -23.55
#